data_1d0a1bbcbb977fabab4d3d6d2927f7ec
#
_entry.id   1d0a1bbcbb977fabab4d3d6d2927f7ec
#
_cell.length_a   1.000
_cell.length_b   1.000
_cell.length_c   1.000
_cell.angle_alpha   90.00
_cell.angle_beta   90.00
_cell.angle_gamma   90.00
#
_symmetry.space_group_name_H-M   'P 1'
#
loop_
_entity.id
_entity.type
_entity.pdbx_description
1 polymer ?
#
loop_
_entity_poly.entity_id
_entity_poly.type
_entity_poly.pdbx_seq_one_letter_code
_entity_poly.pdbx_strand_id
1 'polypeptide(L)'
;MEKAAGSKARKNIESKSLDPESIFDVAVWNKQMNEDIRPILSGIMNDASSVVSQEASMQAEMDEDAVKEHLDSQMERMENVNSTTASEVAAAVLVASSMSDEEDKVGMLKAALLAIFINLLMKRKRLIAEHEGQTAYNAGTYLSGRSIGAMTKTWITEKDPKVRPEHAGLHGKSVGVLEAFDMGGTLLRFPGDPFAPPHLTINCRCRLRFDKD
;
A
#
# COMPACT_ATOMS: atom_id res chain seq x y z
N MET A 1 44.71 -2.91 -24.81
CA MET A 1 44.05 -3.93 -23.97
C MET A 1 42.59 -3.58 -23.58
N GLU A 2 42.16 -2.33 -23.70
CA GLU A 2 40.76 -1.91 -23.38
C GLU A 2 39.68 -2.38 -24.36
N LYS A 3 40.01 -2.58 -25.65
CA LYS A 3 39.01 -3.06 -26.64
C LYS A 3 38.55 -4.50 -26.44
N ALA A 4 39.34 -5.36 -25.79
CA ALA A 4 38.97 -6.75 -25.56
C ALA A 4 38.04 -6.95 -24.37
N ALA A 5 38.06 -6.11 -23.36
CA ALA A 5 37.18 -6.15 -22.20
C ALA A 5 35.74 -5.70 -22.56
N GLY A 6 35.60 -4.67 -23.40
CA GLY A 6 34.31 -4.18 -23.87
C GLY A 6 33.58 -5.16 -24.78
N SER A 7 34.31 -5.94 -25.58
CA SER A 7 33.77 -6.99 -26.47
C SER A 7 33.29 -8.21 -25.66
N LYS A 8 33.96 -8.61 -24.58
CA LYS A 8 33.54 -9.72 -23.72
C LYS A 8 32.28 -9.36 -22.87
N ALA A 9 32.23 -8.12 -22.39
CA ALA A 9 31.04 -7.64 -21.67
C ALA A 9 29.81 -7.54 -22.58
N ARG A 10 29.99 -7.07 -23.84
CA ARG A 10 28.90 -7.06 -24.84
C ARG A 10 28.45 -8.48 -25.21
N LYS A 11 29.37 -9.44 -25.45
CA LYS A 11 28.99 -10.83 -25.76
C LYS A 11 28.25 -11.56 -24.62
N ASN A 12 28.52 -11.21 -23.35
CA ASN A 12 27.78 -11.77 -22.21
C ASN A 12 26.34 -11.21 -22.07
N ILE A 13 26.07 -10.04 -22.64
CA ILE A 13 24.71 -9.48 -22.71
C ILE A 13 23.93 -10.11 -23.87
N GLU A 14 24.60 -10.43 -24.98
CA GLU A 14 24.00 -11.01 -26.20
C GLU A 14 23.57 -12.49 -26.04
N SER A 15 24.02 -13.20 -25.00
CA SER A 15 23.73 -14.63 -24.80
C SER A 15 22.77 -14.95 -23.64
N LYS A 16 22.38 -13.99 -22.82
CA LYS A 16 21.32 -14.18 -21.81
C LYS A 16 19.99 -13.86 -22.45
N SER A 17 19.11 -14.85 -22.54
CA SER A 17 17.69 -14.62 -22.80
C SER A 17 17.22 -13.48 -21.89
N LEU A 18 16.48 -12.51 -22.45
CA LEU A 18 15.87 -11.45 -21.66
C LEU A 18 14.90 -12.11 -20.67
N ASP A 19 15.35 -12.27 -19.44
CA ASP A 19 14.56 -12.86 -18.37
C ASP A 19 13.96 -11.73 -17.52
N PRO A 20 12.62 -11.58 -17.50
CA PRO A 20 11.94 -10.55 -16.73
C PRO A 20 12.29 -10.58 -15.24
N GLU A 21 12.48 -11.76 -14.64
CA GLU A 21 12.82 -11.91 -13.22
C GLU A 21 14.23 -11.36 -12.92
N SER A 22 15.16 -11.45 -13.88
CA SER A 22 16.49 -10.83 -13.71
C SER A 22 16.46 -9.29 -13.73
N ILE A 23 15.38 -8.68 -14.24
CA ILE A 23 15.17 -7.25 -14.29
C ILE A 23 14.37 -6.78 -13.05
N PHE A 24 13.34 -7.54 -12.65
CA PHE A 24 12.50 -7.22 -11.51
C PHE A 24 12.09 -8.50 -10.79
N ASP A 25 12.86 -8.85 -9.76
CA ASP A 25 12.58 -9.98 -8.87
C ASP A 25 11.57 -9.57 -7.79
N VAL A 26 10.34 -10.07 -7.93
CA VAL A 26 9.23 -9.75 -7.01
C VAL A 26 9.55 -10.13 -5.57
N ALA A 27 10.22 -11.27 -5.35
CA ALA A 27 10.51 -11.75 -4.00
C ALA A 27 11.52 -10.83 -3.29
N VAL A 28 12.54 -10.37 -4.02
CA VAL A 28 13.52 -9.41 -3.51
C VAL A 28 12.86 -8.08 -3.19
N TRP A 29 12.01 -7.57 -4.08
CA TRP A 29 11.31 -6.30 -3.86
C TRP A 29 10.28 -6.38 -2.74
N ASN A 30 9.54 -7.49 -2.60
CA ASN A 30 8.61 -7.69 -1.49
C ASN A 30 9.34 -7.74 -0.15
N LYS A 31 10.47 -8.45 -0.09
CA LYS A 31 11.31 -8.48 1.10
C LYS A 31 11.79 -7.08 1.49
N GLN A 32 12.38 -6.34 0.54
CA GLN A 32 12.89 -4.99 0.79
C GLN A 32 11.78 -4.04 1.23
N MET A 33 10.62 -4.11 0.57
CA MET A 33 9.45 -3.31 0.92
C MET A 33 8.99 -3.61 2.36
N ASN A 34 8.98 -4.87 2.76
CA ASN A 34 8.60 -5.27 4.12
C ASN A 34 9.59 -4.74 5.15
N GLU A 35 10.89 -4.82 4.87
CA GLU A 35 11.95 -4.31 5.75
C GLU A 35 11.89 -2.78 5.91
N ASP A 36 11.60 -2.04 4.83
CA ASP A 36 11.63 -0.57 4.83
C ASP A 36 10.30 0.06 5.26
N ILE A 37 9.16 -0.47 4.80
CA ILE A 37 7.84 0.17 4.96
C ILE A 37 7.16 -0.25 6.25
N ARG A 38 7.25 -1.51 6.63
CA ARG A 38 6.58 -2.03 7.83
C ARG A 38 6.90 -1.26 9.12
N PRO A 39 8.17 -0.89 9.42
CA PRO A 39 8.48 -0.07 10.59
C PRO A 39 7.84 1.32 10.53
N ILE A 40 7.74 1.91 9.34
CA ILE A 40 7.10 3.22 9.14
C ILE A 40 5.61 3.14 9.46
N LEU A 41 4.91 2.12 8.94
CA LEU A 41 3.49 1.92 9.21
C LEU A 41 3.22 1.65 10.68
N SER A 42 4.05 0.84 11.33
CA SER A 42 4.00 0.61 12.78
C SER A 42 4.18 1.90 13.57
N GLY A 43 5.12 2.77 13.15
CA GLY A 43 5.32 4.09 13.73
C GLY A 43 4.07 4.97 13.64
N ILE A 44 3.41 5.00 12.47
CA ILE A 44 2.15 5.75 12.26
C ILE A 44 1.04 5.22 13.17
N MET A 45 0.93 3.91 13.37
CA MET A 45 -0.04 3.32 14.30
C MET A 45 0.23 3.76 15.74
N ASN A 46 1.50 3.81 16.17
CA ASN A 46 1.90 4.28 17.49
C ASN A 46 1.62 5.77 17.68
N ASP A 47 1.82 6.60 16.65
CA ASP A 47 1.47 8.02 16.69
C ASP A 47 -0.05 8.18 16.87
N ALA A 48 -0.85 7.42 16.15
CA ALA A 48 -2.31 7.41 16.32
C ALA A 48 -2.72 6.97 17.73
N SER A 49 -2.06 5.95 18.30
CA SER A 49 -2.28 5.49 19.67
C SER A 49 -1.97 6.59 20.68
N SER A 50 -0.89 7.34 20.45
CA SER A 50 -0.51 8.47 21.32
C SER A 50 -1.58 9.58 21.30
N VAL A 51 -2.15 9.88 20.16
CA VAL A 51 -3.26 10.86 20.03
C VAL A 51 -4.48 10.39 20.81
N VAL A 52 -4.90 9.12 20.62
CA VAL A 52 -6.03 8.54 21.37
C VAL A 52 -5.79 8.58 22.88
N SER A 53 -4.57 8.23 23.31
CA SER A 53 -4.19 8.27 24.73
C SER A 53 -4.32 9.68 25.33
N GLN A 54 -3.87 10.70 24.59
CA GLN A 54 -3.96 12.09 25.02
C GLN A 54 -5.41 12.57 25.09
N GLU A 55 -6.21 12.28 24.06
CA GLU A 55 -7.62 12.70 24.00
C GLU A 55 -8.45 12.02 25.10
N ALA A 56 -8.18 10.74 25.39
CA ALA A 56 -8.86 9.99 26.44
C ALA A 56 -8.32 10.29 27.85
N SER A 57 -7.13 10.90 27.98
CA SER A 57 -6.36 11.01 29.23
C SER A 57 -6.11 9.64 29.88
N MET A 58 -5.92 8.62 29.05
CA MET A 58 -5.67 7.23 29.44
C MET A 58 -4.58 6.64 28.55
N GLN A 59 -3.71 5.79 29.10
CA GLN A 59 -2.73 5.07 28.31
C GLN A 59 -3.43 4.02 27.44
N ALA A 60 -3.31 4.14 26.14
CA ALA A 60 -3.75 3.11 25.19
C ALA A 60 -2.60 2.14 24.91
N GLU A 61 -2.86 0.85 25.04
CA GLU A 61 -1.92 -0.21 24.70
C GLU A 61 -2.56 -1.10 23.62
N MET A 62 -2.03 -1.00 22.42
CA MET A 62 -2.53 -1.81 21.32
C MET A 62 -2.10 -3.26 21.49
N ASP A 63 -3.02 -4.18 21.22
CA ASP A 63 -2.74 -5.60 21.18
C ASP A 63 -1.71 -5.92 20.09
N GLU A 64 -0.58 -6.51 20.45
CA GLU A 64 0.54 -6.76 19.53
C GLU A 64 0.18 -7.72 18.40
N ASP A 65 -0.65 -8.74 18.67
CA ASP A 65 -1.08 -9.70 17.67
C ASP A 65 -2.02 -9.03 16.66
N ALA A 66 -2.91 -8.15 17.12
CA ALA A 66 -3.79 -7.36 16.24
C ALA A 66 -3.02 -6.34 15.39
N VAL A 67 -1.98 -5.71 15.94
CA VAL A 67 -1.06 -4.83 15.19
C VAL A 67 -0.34 -5.64 14.11
N LYS A 68 0.19 -6.81 14.49
CA LYS A 68 0.88 -7.69 13.56
C LYS A 68 -0.04 -8.17 12.44
N GLU A 69 -1.23 -8.66 12.76
CA GLU A 69 -2.23 -9.10 11.77
C GLU A 69 -2.58 -8.00 10.78
N HIS A 70 -2.78 -6.77 11.29
CA HIS A 70 -3.06 -5.62 10.43
C HIS A 70 -1.90 -5.31 9.48
N LEU A 71 -0.69 -5.24 10.00
CA LEU A 71 0.50 -4.95 9.21
C LEU A 71 0.77 -6.05 8.17
N ASP A 72 0.58 -7.33 8.53
CA ASP A 72 0.72 -8.45 7.60
C ASP A 72 -0.27 -8.32 6.43
N SER A 73 -1.54 -8.06 6.72
CA SER A 73 -2.58 -7.85 5.71
C SER A 73 -2.32 -6.62 4.83
N GLN A 74 -1.78 -5.54 5.42
CA GLN A 74 -1.44 -4.34 4.69
C GLN A 74 -0.25 -4.58 3.75
N MET A 75 0.79 -5.28 4.21
CA MET A 75 1.94 -5.65 3.39
C MET A 75 1.56 -6.58 2.24
N GLU A 76 0.71 -7.59 2.48
CA GLU A 76 0.20 -8.48 1.44
C GLU A 76 -0.51 -7.70 0.31
N ARG A 77 -1.31 -6.71 0.65
CA ARG A 77 -1.93 -5.83 -0.37
C ARG A 77 -0.90 -5.03 -1.15
N MET A 78 0.15 -4.55 -0.50
CA MET A 78 1.21 -3.79 -1.15
C MET A 78 2.06 -4.64 -2.10
N GLU A 79 2.18 -5.94 -1.86
CA GLU A 79 2.86 -6.89 -2.76
C GLU A 79 2.20 -6.94 -4.16
N ASN A 80 0.92 -6.64 -4.26
CA ASN A 80 0.24 -6.52 -5.55
C ASN A 80 0.81 -5.39 -6.43
N VAL A 81 1.42 -4.36 -5.83
CA VAL A 81 2.11 -3.29 -6.57
C VAL A 81 3.33 -3.84 -7.28
N ASN A 82 4.12 -4.67 -6.59
CA ASN A 82 5.30 -5.32 -7.16
C ASN A 82 4.90 -6.35 -8.23
N SER A 83 3.85 -7.14 -7.98
CA SER A 83 3.32 -8.09 -8.96
C SER A 83 2.82 -7.40 -10.24
N THR A 84 2.17 -6.24 -10.10
CA THR A 84 1.77 -5.42 -11.26
C THR A 84 2.99 -4.90 -12.02
N THR A 85 4.01 -4.40 -11.32
CA THR A 85 5.24 -3.91 -11.93
C THR A 85 5.98 -5.04 -12.66
N ALA A 86 6.07 -6.23 -12.07
CA ALA A 86 6.66 -7.41 -12.72
C ALA A 86 5.93 -7.78 -14.01
N SER A 87 4.59 -7.73 -14.00
CA SER A 87 3.78 -8.01 -15.19
C SER A 87 4.02 -6.98 -16.29
N GLU A 88 4.17 -5.69 -15.96
CA GLU A 88 4.51 -4.62 -16.91
C GLU A 88 5.91 -4.84 -17.49
N VAL A 89 6.90 -5.24 -16.66
CA VAL A 89 8.26 -5.58 -17.09
C VAL A 89 8.26 -6.80 -18.02
N ALA A 90 7.53 -7.87 -17.66
CA ALA A 90 7.42 -9.07 -18.47
C ALA A 90 6.79 -8.78 -19.85
N ALA A 91 5.75 -7.93 -19.89
CA ALA A 91 5.15 -7.50 -21.15
C ALA A 91 6.14 -6.72 -22.02
N ALA A 92 6.93 -5.82 -21.44
CA ALA A 92 7.95 -5.07 -22.17
C ALA A 92 9.04 -5.99 -22.75
N VAL A 93 9.48 -6.99 -21.99
CA VAL A 93 10.45 -8.00 -22.43
C VAL A 93 9.88 -8.86 -23.58
N LEU A 94 8.60 -9.27 -23.47
CA LEU A 94 7.94 -10.05 -24.52
C LEU A 94 7.88 -9.29 -25.84
N VAL A 95 7.47 -8.02 -25.80
CA VAL A 95 7.43 -7.15 -26.98
C VAL A 95 8.82 -6.97 -27.57
N ALA A 96 9.83 -6.66 -26.75
CA ALA A 96 11.21 -6.55 -27.20
C ALA A 96 11.70 -7.83 -27.87
N SER A 97 11.42 -8.98 -27.27
CA SER A 97 11.85 -10.28 -27.78
C SER A 97 11.25 -10.65 -29.13
N SER A 98 10.13 -10.04 -29.51
CA SER A 98 9.48 -10.24 -30.84
C SER A 98 10.13 -9.41 -31.96
N MET A 99 11.00 -8.45 -31.65
CA MET A 99 11.68 -7.62 -32.63
C MET A 99 12.87 -8.35 -33.25
N SER A 100 13.12 -8.11 -34.54
CA SER A 100 14.20 -8.79 -35.29
C SER A 100 15.54 -8.06 -35.16
N ASP A 101 15.51 -6.75 -35.04
CA ASP A 101 16.70 -5.91 -34.94
C ASP A 101 17.14 -5.75 -33.48
N GLU A 102 18.41 -6.06 -33.18
CA GLU A 102 18.92 -6.05 -31.80
C GLU A 102 19.06 -4.64 -31.23
N GLU A 103 19.38 -3.62 -32.07
CA GLU A 103 19.50 -2.24 -31.60
C GLU A 103 18.11 -1.65 -31.28
N ASP A 104 17.14 -1.90 -32.13
CA ASP A 104 15.73 -1.54 -31.91
C ASP A 104 15.15 -2.21 -30.68
N LYS A 105 15.44 -3.53 -30.49
CA LYS A 105 15.06 -4.31 -29.29
C LYS A 105 15.55 -3.66 -27.99
N VAL A 106 16.86 -3.35 -27.93
CA VAL A 106 17.47 -2.76 -26.73
C VAL A 106 16.94 -1.34 -26.51
N GLY A 107 16.78 -0.57 -27.57
CA GLY A 107 16.24 0.81 -27.50
C GLY A 107 14.82 0.82 -26.96
N MET A 108 13.96 -0.04 -27.48
CA MET A 108 12.56 -0.17 -27.05
C MET A 108 12.45 -0.65 -25.59
N LEU A 109 13.21 -1.68 -25.22
CA LEU A 109 13.18 -2.19 -23.85
C LEU A 109 13.61 -1.12 -22.84
N LYS A 110 14.69 -0.37 -23.11
CA LYS A 110 15.14 0.73 -22.26
C LYS A 110 14.05 1.79 -22.10
N ALA A 111 13.39 2.19 -23.18
CA ALA A 111 12.33 3.19 -23.15
C ALA A 111 11.11 2.70 -22.35
N ALA A 112 10.72 1.43 -22.54
CA ALA A 112 9.61 0.82 -21.82
C ALA A 112 9.90 0.72 -20.31
N LEU A 113 11.08 0.23 -19.91
CA LEU A 113 11.47 0.14 -18.51
C LEU A 113 11.54 1.53 -17.86
N LEU A 114 12.09 2.52 -18.56
CA LEU A 114 12.12 3.90 -18.06
C LEU A 114 10.71 4.43 -17.82
N ALA A 115 9.77 4.19 -18.75
CA ALA A 115 8.38 4.60 -18.61
C ALA A 115 7.68 3.93 -17.42
N ILE A 116 7.90 2.62 -17.20
CA ILE A 116 7.37 1.86 -16.06
C ILE A 116 7.86 2.47 -14.75
N PHE A 117 9.18 2.66 -14.59
CA PHE A 117 9.75 3.18 -13.35
C PHE A 117 9.44 4.66 -13.12
N ILE A 118 9.37 5.49 -14.16
CA ILE A 118 8.88 6.87 -14.03
C ILE A 118 7.42 6.88 -13.54
N ASN A 119 6.54 6.05 -14.10
CA ASN A 119 5.16 5.96 -13.66
C ASN A 119 5.05 5.56 -12.18
N LEU A 120 5.83 4.57 -11.77
CA LEU A 120 5.91 4.14 -10.38
C LEU A 120 6.36 5.28 -9.46
N LEU A 121 7.47 5.94 -9.81
CA LEU A 121 8.07 7.00 -9.00
C LEU A 121 7.27 8.31 -8.99
N MET A 122 6.62 8.68 -10.08
CA MET A 122 5.97 9.99 -10.19
C MET A 122 4.49 9.97 -9.83
N LYS A 123 3.79 8.88 -10.14
CA LYS A 123 2.33 8.78 -9.95
C LYS A 123 1.93 7.88 -8.80
N ARG A 124 2.48 6.65 -8.75
CA ARG A 124 2.02 5.62 -7.78
C ARG A 124 2.53 5.86 -6.36
N LYS A 125 3.79 6.29 -6.18
CA LYS A 125 4.40 6.41 -4.85
C LYS A 125 3.59 7.26 -3.86
N ARG A 126 3.09 8.41 -4.34
CA ARG A 126 2.31 9.33 -3.49
C ARG A 126 0.98 8.72 -3.09
N LEU A 127 0.25 8.14 -4.04
CA LEU A 127 -1.04 7.51 -3.78
C LEU A 127 -0.91 6.34 -2.81
N ILE A 128 0.15 5.53 -2.96
CA ILE A 128 0.46 4.42 -2.07
C ILE A 128 0.76 4.95 -0.68
N ALA A 129 1.67 5.91 -0.55
CA ALA A 129 2.06 6.46 0.75
C ALA A 129 0.87 7.10 1.50
N GLU A 130 0.06 7.91 0.80
CA GLU A 130 -1.14 8.55 1.37
C GLU A 130 -2.18 7.49 1.80
N HIS A 131 -2.42 6.48 0.97
CA HIS A 131 -3.38 5.42 1.28
C HIS A 131 -2.92 4.55 2.44
N GLU A 132 -1.71 4.03 2.38
CA GLU A 132 -1.19 3.09 3.38
C GLU A 132 -0.97 3.79 4.73
N GLY A 133 -0.49 5.04 4.71
CA GLY A 133 -0.36 5.86 5.92
C GLY A 133 -1.71 6.13 6.59
N GLN A 134 -2.74 6.50 5.81
CA GLN A 134 -4.09 6.71 6.34
C GLN A 134 -4.71 5.43 6.90
N THR A 135 -4.47 4.30 6.24
CA THR A 135 -4.93 2.98 6.70
C THR A 135 -4.28 2.60 8.02
N ALA A 136 -2.96 2.74 8.14
CA ALA A 136 -2.22 2.47 9.38
C ALA A 136 -2.67 3.40 10.53
N TYR A 137 -2.87 4.70 10.24
CA TYR A 137 -3.38 5.65 11.23
C TYR A 137 -4.76 5.25 11.76
N ASN A 138 -5.70 4.91 10.88
CA ASN A 138 -7.04 4.47 11.29
C ASN A 138 -7.03 3.13 12.04
N ALA A 139 -6.13 2.22 11.69
CA ALA A 139 -5.95 0.97 12.42
C ALA A 139 -5.42 1.23 13.84
N GLY A 140 -4.37 2.04 13.98
CA GLY A 140 -3.84 2.46 15.27
C GLY A 140 -4.91 3.14 16.14
N THR A 141 -5.67 4.07 15.54
CA THR A 141 -6.83 4.70 16.20
C THR A 141 -7.82 3.66 16.70
N TYR A 142 -8.23 2.72 15.83
CA TYR A 142 -9.21 1.69 16.16
C TYR A 142 -8.74 0.75 17.28
N LEU A 143 -7.51 0.25 17.19
CA LEU A 143 -6.94 -0.66 18.19
C LEU A 143 -6.77 0.04 19.55
N SER A 144 -6.34 1.30 19.54
CA SER A 144 -6.20 2.09 20.75
C SER A 144 -7.56 2.39 21.41
N GLY A 145 -8.59 2.73 20.62
CA GLY A 145 -9.94 2.92 21.14
C GLY A 145 -10.50 1.68 21.81
N ARG A 146 -10.19 0.50 21.26
CA ARG A 146 -10.54 -0.79 21.90
C ARG A 146 -9.81 -0.98 23.23
N SER A 147 -8.53 -0.67 23.29
CA SER A 147 -7.71 -0.90 24.49
C SER A 147 -8.10 -0.02 25.67
N ILE A 148 -8.54 1.23 25.41
CA ILE A 148 -9.04 2.13 26.46
C ILE A 148 -10.50 1.89 26.82
N GLY A 149 -11.14 0.88 26.24
CA GLY A 149 -12.54 0.53 26.54
C GLY A 149 -13.56 1.53 26.00
N ALA A 150 -13.26 2.23 24.88
CA ALA A 150 -14.24 3.12 24.26
C ALA A 150 -15.54 2.36 23.93
N MET A 151 -16.68 2.97 24.25
CA MET A 151 -18.00 2.32 24.04
C MET A 151 -18.41 2.38 22.58
N THR A 152 -18.22 3.51 21.93
CA THR A 152 -18.65 3.77 20.55
C THR A 152 -17.53 4.40 19.71
N LYS A 153 -17.63 4.18 18.39
CA LYS A 153 -16.81 4.82 17.38
C LYS A 153 -17.68 5.44 16.30
N THR A 154 -17.28 6.61 15.81
CA THR A 154 -18.04 7.40 14.83
C THR A 154 -17.25 7.54 13.54
N TRP A 155 -17.90 7.30 12.39
CA TRP A 155 -17.28 7.50 11.06
C TRP A 155 -17.30 8.97 10.68
N ILE A 156 -16.13 9.54 10.38
CA ILE A 156 -15.96 10.94 10.00
C ILE A 156 -15.41 11.03 8.58
N THR A 157 -16.09 11.78 7.71
CA THR A 157 -15.63 12.07 6.34
C THR A 157 -15.15 13.52 6.23
N GLU A 158 -14.36 13.82 5.21
CA GLU A 158 -13.88 15.19 4.91
C GLU A 158 -14.99 16.14 4.39
N LYS A 159 -16.19 15.63 4.07
CA LYS A 159 -17.35 16.40 3.56
C LYS A 159 -17.06 17.18 2.26
N ASP A 160 -16.12 16.73 1.47
CA ASP A 160 -15.81 17.33 0.17
C ASP A 160 -16.37 16.48 -1.00
N PRO A 161 -16.40 17.02 -2.24
CA PRO A 161 -16.91 16.30 -3.41
C PRO A 161 -16.14 15.03 -3.79
N LYS A 162 -14.99 14.77 -3.17
CA LYS A 162 -14.19 13.56 -3.41
C LYS A 162 -14.59 12.39 -2.50
N VAL A 163 -15.47 12.65 -1.51
CA VAL A 163 -16.01 11.58 -0.66
C VAL A 163 -17.01 10.75 -1.47
N ARG A 164 -16.82 9.43 -1.48
CA ARG A 164 -17.74 8.52 -2.16
C ARG A 164 -19.14 8.58 -1.54
N PRO A 165 -20.22 8.39 -2.33
CA PRO A 165 -21.60 8.42 -1.80
C PRO A 165 -21.81 7.45 -0.64
N GLU A 166 -21.26 6.23 -0.72
CA GLU A 166 -21.33 5.20 0.31
C GLU A 166 -20.68 5.66 1.63
N HIS A 167 -19.54 6.32 1.54
CA HIS A 167 -18.84 6.89 2.69
C HIS A 167 -19.57 8.12 3.27
N ALA A 168 -20.12 8.96 2.38
CA ALA A 168 -20.90 10.12 2.81
C ALA A 168 -22.12 9.70 3.66
N GLY A 169 -22.74 8.59 3.29
CA GLY A 169 -23.87 8.00 4.03
C GLY A 169 -23.50 7.49 5.44
N LEU A 170 -22.21 7.30 5.72
CA LEU A 170 -21.73 6.91 7.06
C LEU A 170 -21.30 8.10 7.93
N HIS A 171 -21.21 9.31 7.36
CA HIS A 171 -20.75 10.47 8.12
C HIS A 171 -21.60 10.71 9.38
N GLY A 172 -20.95 10.72 10.54
CA GLY A 172 -21.61 10.92 11.84
C GLY A 172 -22.34 9.69 12.36
N LYS A 173 -22.34 8.55 11.66
CA LYS A 173 -22.87 7.29 12.21
C LYS A 173 -21.92 6.76 13.27
N SER A 174 -22.48 6.42 14.43
CA SER A 174 -21.81 5.75 15.53
C SER A 174 -22.25 4.30 15.63
N VAL A 175 -21.30 3.42 15.95
CA VAL A 175 -21.54 2.00 16.27
C VAL A 175 -20.73 1.63 17.49
N GLY A 176 -21.05 0.51 18.14
CA GLY A 176 -20.21 -0.02 19.21
C GLY A 176 -18.76 -0.20 18.74
N VAL A 177 -17.77 -0.02 19.63
CA VAL A 177 -16.37 -0.09 19.24
C VAL A 177 -15.99 -1.42 18.57
N LEU A 178 -16.61 -2.52 18.96
CA LEU A 178 -16.40 -3.85 18.37
C LEU A 178 -17.30 -4.13 17.16
N GLU A 179 -18.32 -3.32 16.91
CA GLU A 179 -19.21 -3.49 15.78
C GLU A 179 -18.58 -2.96 14.50
N ALA A 180 -18.99 -3.50 13.35
CA ALA A 180 -18.58 -2.98 12.06
C ALA A 180 -19.59 -1.97 11.51
N PHE A 181 -19.11 -1.02 10.72
CA PHE A 181 -19.98 -0.16 9.91
C PHE A 181 -20.48 -0.96 8.71
N ASP A 182 -21.78 -0.94 8.46
CA ASP A 182 -22.37 -1.52 7.26
C ASP A 182 -22.40 -0.47 6.14
N MET A 183 -21.66 -0.78 5.07
CA MET A 183 -21.57 0.02 3.86
C MET A 183 -22.20 -0.75 2.69
N GLY A 184 -23.53 -0.79 2.68
CA GLY A 184 -24.27 -1.48 1.63
C GLY A 184 -24.06 -2.99 1.58
N GLY A 185 -23.99 -3.64 2.74
CA GLY A 185 -23.74 -5.07 2.88
C GLY A 185 -22.28 -5.45 3.05
N THR A 186 -21.34 -4.49 2.92
CA THR A 186 -19.93 -4.71 3.24
C THR A 186 -19.63 -4.15 4.63
N LEU A 187 -19.07 -5.00 5.48
CA LEU A 187 -18.73 -4.65 6.85
C LEU A 187 -17.29 -4.14 6.96
N LEU A 188 -17.10 -2.93 7.49
CA LEU A 188 -15.79 -2.33 7.74
C LEU A 188 -15.63 -2.02 9.23
N ARG A 189 -14.55 -2.47 9.82
CA ARG A 189 -14.23 -2.16 11.23
C ARG A 189 -13.85 -0.69 11.41
N PHE A 190 -13.18 -0.12 10.40
CA PHE A 190 -12.72 1.27 10.36
C PHE A 190 -12.48 1.72 8.91
N PRO A 191 -12.31 3.03 8.65
CA PRO A 191 -11.98 3.52 7.31
C PRO A 191 -10.62 3.00 6.82
N GLY A 192 -10.59 2.40 5.65
CA GLY A 192 -9.39 1.78 5.09
C GLY A 192 -9.13 0.36 5.58
N ASP A 193 -10.11 -0.31 6.21
CA ASP A 193 -9.98 -1.69 6.68
C ASP A 193 -9.42 -2.60 5.56
N PRO A 194 -8.25 -3.24 5.75
CA PRO A 194 -7.59 -4.04 4.72
C PRO A 194 -8.40 -5.26 4.29
N PHE A 195 -9.33 -5.71 5.09
CA PHE A 195 -10.20 -6.85 4.75
C PHE A 195 -11.40 -6.47 3.89
N ALA A 196 -11.61 -5.17 3.65
CA ALA A 196 -12.68 -4.69 2.77
C ALA A 196 -12.20 -4.58 1.32
N PRO A 197 -13.12 -4.64 0.33
CA PRO A 197 -12.79 -4.54 -1.07
C PRO A 197 -12.04 -3.25 -1.44
N PRO A 198 -11.05 -3.31 -2.35
CA PRO A 198 -10.23 -2.16 -2.72
C PRO A 198 -11.00 -0.91 -3.16
N HIS A 199 -12.13 -1.07 -3.86
CA HIS A 199 -12.95 0.05 -4.32
C HIS A 199 -13.57 0.87 -3.17
N LEU A 200 -13.69 0.29 -1.97
CA LEU A 200 -14.16 0.99 -0.77
C LEU A 200 -13.03 1.57 0.09
N THR A 201 -11.80 1.09 -0.08
CA THR A 201 -10.69 1.45 0.81
C THR A 201 -9.64 2.33 0.16
N ILE A 202 -9.29 2.09 -1.12
CA ILE A 202 -8.24 2.86 -1.81
C ILE A 202 -8.63 4.35 -1.88
N ASN A 203 -7.67 5.24 -1.53
CA ASN A 203 -7.86 6.70 -1.48
C ASN A 203 -8.98 7.16 -0.52
N CYS A 204 -9.33 6.35 0.48
CA CYS A 204 -10.23 6.76 1.55
C CYS A 204 -9.50 7.76 2.48
N ARG A 205 -10.14 8.91 2.76
CA ARG A 205 -9.67 9.95 3.67
C ARG A 205 -10.54 10.08 4.91
N CYS A 206 -11.44 9.12 5.13
CA CYS A 206 -12.26 9.08 6.32
C CYS A 206 -11.42 8.68 7.53
N ARG A 207 -11.88 9.07 8.72
CA ARG A 207 -11.26 8.73 9.99
C ARG A 207 -12.29 8.28 11.03
N LEU A 208 -11.81 7.70 12.11
CA LEU A 208 -12.62 7.44 13.29
C LEU A 208 -12.52 8.59 14.29
N ARG A 209 -13.58 8.74 15.06
CA ARG A 209 -13.61 9.50 16.31
C ARG A 209 -14.26 8.61 17.37
N PHE A 210 -13.75 8.65 18.59
CA PHE A 210 -14.42 8.07 19.75
C PHE A 210 -15.18 9.19 20.46
N ASP A 211 -16.42 8.91 20.82
CA ASP A 211 -17.21 9.84 21.60
C ASP A 211 -16.86 9.60 23.09
N LYS A 212 -16.60 10.70 23.82
CA LYS A 212 -16.50 10.69 25.28
C LYS A 212 -17.95 10.69 25.79
N ASP A 213 -18.29 9.69 26.59
CA ASP A 213 -19.50 9.73 27.38
C ASP A 213 -19.45 10.80 28.47
#